data_3dcfbc787099b02bda65a913d1cdc16c
#
_entry.id   3dcfbc787099b02bda65a913d1cdc16c
#
_cell.length_a   1.000
_cell.length_b   1.000
_cell.length_c   1.000
_cell.angle_alpha   90.00
_cell.angle_beta   90.00
_cell.angle_gamma   90.00
#
_symmetry.space_group_name_H-M   'P 1'
#
loop_
_entity.id
_entity.type
_entity.pdbx_description
1 polymer ?
#
loop_
_entity_poly.entity_id
_entity_poly.type
_entity_poly.pdbx_seq_one_letter_code
_entity_poly.pdbx_strand_id
1 'polypeptide(L)'
;HLLSRRQRQMCIRDRQEMIRSKLTSIQRIEVANDRIGDQDILSTVMQSDIEKIRLTLEETDRGGFHRAVDALLSARRIYVMGARSAAALADFLGFYFNLIFDDVVLIRTTSVSETFEHLLRVSCEDVVIGISFPRYSSRTVQALRFARDRGANVVAITDSETSPLTETATVALLAKSDMASFVDSLVAPLSLINALIVAVGRRKNADVAQTFSTLEKIWSAYGVYEQVEEEN
;
A
#
# COMPACT_ATOMS: atom_id res chain seq x y z
N HIS A 1 -22.14 24.70 20.78
CA HIS A 1 -20.80 24.23 20.40
C HIS A 1 -20.64 24.30 18.88
N LEU A 2 -20.06 25.41 18.40
CA LEU A 2 -19.73 25.61 16.99
C LEU A 2 -18.43 24.83 16.69
N LEU A 3 -18.54 23.78 15.90
CA LEU A 3 -17.37 23.08 15.35
C LEU A 3 -16.45 24.08 14.65
N SER A 4 -15.14 23.99 14.86
CA SER A 4 -14.16 24.83 14.18
C SER A 4 -14.27 24.67 12.65
N ARG A 5 -13.82 25.66 11.89
CA ARG A 5 -13.84 25.60 10.41
C ARG A 5 -13.12 24.36 9.87
N ARG A 6 -12.05 23.94 10.54
CA ARG A 6 -11.28 22.70 10.24
C ARG A 6 -12.10 21.43 10.49
N GLN A 7 -12.81 21.36 11.62
CA GLN A 7 -13.67 20.21 11.95
C GLN A 7 -14.86 20.08 10.99
N ARG A 8 -15.45 21.20 10.56
CA ARG A 8 -16.52 21.18 9.55
C ARG A 8 -16.04 20.72 8.18
N GLN A 9 -14.85 21.16 7.73
CA GLN A 9 -14.27 20.71 6.49
C GLN A 9 -13.93 19.20 6.53
N MET A 10 -13.42 18.70 7.66
CA MET A 10 -13.15 17.29 7.89
C MET A 10 -14.43 16.45 7.82
N CYS A 11 -15.51 16.85 8.51
CA CYS A 11 -16.79 16.14 8.45
C CYS A 11 -17.44 16.13 7.06
N ILE A 12 -17.27 17.19 6.26
CA ILE A 12 -17.79 17.25 4.88
C ILE A 12 -16.98 16.32 3.98
N ARG A 13 -15.67 16.30 4.16
CA ARG A 13 -14.73 15.45 3.40
C ARG A 13 -14.98 13.97 3.69
N ASP A 14 -15.08 13.58 4.96
CA ASP A 14 -15.39 12.22 5.40
C ASP A 14 -16.73 11.73 4.85
N ARG A 15 -17.74 12.60 4.84
CA ARG A 15 -19.06 12.28 4.24
C ARG A 15 -18.96 12.10 2.73
N GLN A 16 -18.16 12.90 2.03
CA GLN A 16 -17.94 12.76 0.60
C GLN A 16 -17.15 11.47 0.27
N GLU A 17 -16.15 11.11 1.07
CA GLU A 17 -15.41 9.85 0.92
C GLU A 17 -16.31 8.64 1.17
N MET A 18 -17.17 8.69 2.18
CA MET A 18 -18.14 7.64 2.47
C MET A 18 -19.17 7.47 1.32
N ILE A 19 -19.62 8.56 0.71
CA ILE A 19 -20.52 8.51 -0.46
C ILE A 19 -19.79 7.91 -1.65
N ARG A 20 -18.56 8.32 -1.91
CA ARG A 20 -17.73 7.81 -3.02
C ARG A 20 -17.47 6.31 -2.94
N SER A 21 -17.27 5.77 -1.73
CA SER A 21 -17.05 4.32 -1.55
C SER A 21 -18.27 3.48 -1.94
N LYS A 22 -19.47 4.09 -1.95
CA LYS A 22 -20.75 3.44 -2.30
C LYS A 22 -21.13 3.57 -3.78
N LEU A 23 -20.46 4.44 -4.56
CA LEU A 23 -20.78 4.61 -5.98
C LEU A 23 -20.43 3.36 -6.78
N THR A 24 -21.32 2.99 -7.71
CA THR A 24 -21.03 1.95 -8.70
C THR A 24 -19.96 2.41 -9.68
N SER A 25 -19.35 1.48 -10.43
CA SER A 25 -18.34 1.84 -11.45
C SER A 25 -18.90 2.79 -12.52
N ILE A 26 -20.17 2.64 -12.90
CA ILE A 26 -20.84 3.52 -13.89
C ILE A 26 -20.99 4.93 -13.33
N GLN A 27 -21.52 5.07 -12.12
CA GLN A 27 -21.66 6.38 -11.46
C GLN A 27 -20.32 7.09 -11.26
N ARG A 28 -19.25 6.33 -11.06
CA ARG A 28 -17.89 6.87 -10.96
C ARG A 28 -17.39 7.42 -12.30
N ILE A 29 -17.68 6.72 -13.41
CA ILE A 29 -17.35 7.20 -14.76
C ILE A 29 -18.08 8.51 -15.08
N GLU A 30 -19.38 8.59 -14.77
CA GLU A 30 -20.20 9.79 -15.02
C GLU A 30 -19.64 11.01 -14.25
N VAL A 31 -19.41 10.85 -12.94
CA VAL A 31 -18.83 11.91 -12.09
C VAL A 31 -17.43 12.34 -12.56
N ALA A 32 -16.65 11.41 -13.11
CA ALA A 32 -15.31 11.71 -13.58
C ALA A 32 -15.33 12.44 -14.92
N ASN A 33 -16.17 12.01 -15.86
CA ASN A 33 -16.30 12.66 -17.17
C ASN A 33 -16.77 14.12 -17.04
N ASP A 34 -17.71 14.36 -16.12
CA ASP A 34 -18.16 15.73 -15.81
C ASP A 34 -17.06 16.65 -15.28
N ARG A 35 -16.02 16.08 -14.64
CA ARG A 35 -14.89 16.83 -14.07
C ARG A 35 -13.77 17.11 -15.05
N ILE A 36 -13.49 16.15 -15.94
CA ILE A 36 -12.33 16.25 -16.83
C ILE A 36 -12.70 17.09 -18.06
N GLY A 37 -13.95 17.00 -18.57
CA GLY A 37 -14.40 17.72 -19.76
C GLY A 37 -13.44 17.53 -20.95
N ASP A 38 -13.37 18.53 -21.83
CA ASP A 38 -12.45 18.56 -22.99
C ASP A 38 -11.05 19.11 -22.66
N GLN A 39 -10.66 19.11 -21.37
CA GLN A 39 -9.35 19.60 -20.93
C GLN A 39 -8.24 18.62 -21.30
N ASP A 40 -6.98 19.12 -21.25
CA ASP A 40 -5.80 18.26 -21.37
C ASP A 40 -5.77 17.19 -20.27
N ILE A 41 -6.17 15.98 -20.65
CA ILE A 41 -6.29 14.82 -19.76
C ILE A 41 -4.96 14.50 -19.09
N LEU A 42 -3.85 14.58 -19.84
CA LEU A 42 -2.52 14.29 -19.31
C LEU A 42 -2.18 15.22 -18.15
N SER A 43 -2.26 16.52 -18.39
CA SER A 43 -1.95 17.52 -17.36
C SER A 43 -2.90 17.42 -16.16
N THR A 44 -4.20 17.22 -16.41
CA THR A 44 -5.21 17.10 -15.36
C THR A 44 -4.95 15.89 -14.45
N VAL A 45 -4.65 14.72 -15.02
CA VAL A 45 -4.37 13.50 -14.25
C VAL A 45 -3.07 13.66 -13.46
N MET A 46 -1.99 14.10 -14.11
CA MET A 46 -0.69 14.26 -13.45
C MET A 46 -0.72 15.31 -12.33
N GLN A 47 -1.40 16.44 -12.53
CA GLN A 47 -1.59 17.45 -11.47
C GLN A 47 -2.39 16.89 -10.28
N SER A 48 -3.44 16.11 -10.56
CA SER A 48 -4.20 15.43 -9.52
C SER A 48 -3.34 14.44 -8.73
N ASP A 49 -2.45 13.73 -9.39
CA ASP A 49 -1.54 12.76 -8.75
C ASP A 49 -0.47 13.45 -7.89
N ILE A 50 0.10 14.56 -8.36
CA ILE A 50 1.01 15.41 -7.57
C ILE A 50 0.32 15.88 -6.28
N GLU A 51 -0.92 16.34 -6.38
CA GLU A 51 -1.69 16.79 -5.21
C GLU A 51 -1.96 15.66 -4.22
N LYS A 52 -2.25 14.44 -4.68
CA LYS A 52 -2.42 13.27 -3.81
C LYS A 52 -1.14 12.91 -3.06
N ILE A 53 0.02 12.95 -3.72
CA ILE A 53 1.31 12.74 -3.07
C ILE A 53 1.54 13.82 -2.01
N ARG A 54 1.30 15.09 -2.34
CA ARG A 54 1.45 16.21 -1.41
C ARG A 54 0.58 16.05 -0.16
N LEU A 55 -0.71 15.79 -0.35
CA LEU A 55 -1.65 15.58 0.74
C LEU A 55 -1.29 14.35 1.59
N THR A 56 -0.85 13.27 0.97
CA THR A 56 -0.39 12.08 1.69
C THR A 56 0.81 12.40 2.57
N LEU A 57 1.80 13.14 2.04
CA LEU A 57 2.98 13.56 2.80
C LEU A 57 2.63 14.45 4.00
N GLU A 58 1.66 15.36 3.83
CA GLU A 58 1.23 16.29 4.88
C GLU A 58 0.40 15.61 5.98
N GLU A 59 -0.43 14.63 5.61
CA GLU A 59 -1.36 13.95 6.52
C GLU A 59 -0.77 12.65 7.13
N THR A 60 0.40 12.16 6.66
CA THR A 60 1.00 10.93 7.17
C THR A 60 1.37 11.06 8.65
N ASP A 61 0.86 10.16 9.49
CA ASP A 61 1.34 9.96 10.87
C ASP A 61 2.77 9.41 10.85
N ARG A 62 3.74 10.29 11.08
CA ARG A 62 5.17 9.91 11.09
C ARG A 62 5.49 8.93 12.22
N GLY A 63 4.80 9.04 13.36
CA GLY A 63 4.94 8.09 14.48
C GLY A 63 4.42 6.70 14.09
N GLY A 64 3.26 6.64 13.43
CA GLY A 64 2.72 5.41 12.87
C GLY A 64 3.64 4.79 11.83
N PHE A 65 4.22 5.61 10.94
CA PHE A 65 5.18 5.14 9.95
C PHE A 65 6.41 4.49 10.61
N HIS A 66 6.98 5.13 11.63
CA HIS A 66 8.12 4.55 12.38
C HIS A 66 7.73 3.25 13.09
N ARG A 67 6.54 3.19 13.74
CA ARG A 67 6.06 1.95 14.35
C ARG A 67 5.89 0.82 13.33
N ALA A 68 5.41 1.11 12.11
CA ALA A 68 5.34 0.12 11.04
C ALA A 68 6.73 -0.40 10.65
N VAL A 69 7.71 0.49 10.49
CA VAL A 69 9.10 0.12 10.20
C VAL A 69 9.67 -0.76 11.31
N ASP A 70 9.50 -0.38 12.58
CA ASP A 70 10.03 -1.15 13.71
C ASP A 70 9.38 -2.54 13.82
N ALA A 71 8.05 -2.63 13.59
CA ALA A 71 7.34 -3.91 13.55
C ALA A 71 7.88 -4.84 12.45
N LEU A 72 8.12 -4.30 11.24
CA LEU A 72 8.68 -5.06 10.13
C LEU A 72 10.10 -5.57 10.41
N LEU A 73 10.94 -4.75 11.03
CA LEU A 73 12.32 -5.11 11.37
C LEU A 73 12.42 -6.20 12.44
N SER A 74 11.43 -6.27 13.33
CA SER A 74 11.35 -7.28 14.39
C SER A 74 10.55 -8.53 14.00
N ALA A 75 9.94 -8.55 12.84
CA ALA A 75 9.11 -9.65 12.40
C ALA A 75 9.92 -10.91 12.08
N ARG A 76 9.42 -12.06 12.55
CA ARG A 76 9.93 -13.38 12.14
C ARG A 76 9.58 -13.64 10.67
N ARG A 77 8.34 -13.32 10.28
CA ARG A 77 7.80 -13.51 8.92
C ARG A 77 6.89 -12.34 8.56
N ILE A 78 6.94 -11.93 7.31
CA ILE A 78 6.10 -10.86 6.77
C ILE A 78 5.16 -11.44 5.72
N TYR A 79 3.86 -11.24 5.91
CA TYR A 79 2.85 -11.58 4.91
C TYR A 79 2.40 -10.29 4.23
N VAL A 80 2.31 -10.31 2.90
CA VAL A 80 1.86 -9.16 2.11
C VAL A 80 0.68 -9.58 1.25
N MET A 81 -0.40 -8.80 1.28
CA MET A 81 -1.56 -9.06 0.46
C MET A 81 -2.24 -7.79 -0.03
N GLY A 82 -2.76 -7.87 -1.23
CA GLY A 82 -3.62 -6.89 -1.87
C GLY A 82 -4.56 -7.59 -2.84
N ALA A 83 -5.70 -6.96 -3.14
CA ALA A 83 -6.67 -7.53 -4.05
C ALA A 83 -7.00 -6.55 -5.17
N ARG A 84 -7.29 -7.07 -6.39
CA ARG A 84 -7.61 -6.27 -7.58
C ARG A 84 -6.50 -5.28 -7.91
N SER A 85 -6.79 -3.96 -8.05
CA SER A 85 -5.78 -2.92 -8.33
C SER A 85 -4.69 -2.86 -7.26
N ALA A 86 -5.02 -3.09 -5.99
CA ALA A 86 -4.04 -3.13 -4.90
C ALA A 86 -3.09 -4.35 -4.95
N ALA A 87 -3.38 -5.37 -5.76
CA ALA A 87 -2.47 -6.50 -5.95
C ALA A 87 -1.14 -6.07 -6.56
N ALA A 88 -1.15 -5.11 -7.48
CA ALA A 88 0.07 -4.55 -8.08
C ALA A 88 0.97 -3.88 -7.03
N LEU A 89 0.38 -3.20 -6.04
CA LEU A 89 1.13 -2.61 -4.92
C LEU A 89 1.72 -3.68 -3.99
N ALA A 90 0.94 -4.75 -3.73
CA ALA A 90 1.40 -5.87 -2.93
C ALA A 90 2.56 -6.63 -3.63
N ASP A 91 2.45 -6.82 -4.93
CA ASP A 91 3.51 -7.44 -5.74
C ASP A 91 4.80 -6.60 -5.73
N PHE A 92 4.67 -5.28 -5.90
CA PHE A 92 5.79 -4.36 -5.85
C PHE A 92 6.48 -4.38 -4.47
N LEU A 93 5.70 -4.27 -3.39
CA LEU A 93 6.22 -4.33 -2.03
C LEU A 93 6.89 -5.68 -1.75
N GLY A 94 6.22 -6.78 -2.11
CA GLY A 94 6.71 -8.14 -1.92
C GLY A 94 8.00 -8.41 -2.67
N PHE A 95 8.15 -7.87 -3.89
CA PHE A 95 9.39 -7.97 -4.66
C PHE A 95 10.58 -7.39 -3.88
N TYR A 96 10.48 -6.14 -3.42
CA TYR A 96 11.57 -5.51 -2.67
C TYR A 96 11.79 -6.12 -1.29
N PHE A 97 10.71 -6.53 -0.61
CA PHE A 97 10.85 -7.17 0.70
C PHE A 97 11.55 -8.52 0.63
N ASN A 98 11.37 -9.30 -0.43
CA ASN A 98 12.14 -10.53 -0.66
C ASN A 98 13.65 -10.29 -0.88
N LEU A 99 14.06 -9.06 -1.23
CA LEU A 99 15.47 -8.68 -1.30
C LEU A 99 16.04 -8.21 0.05
N ILE A 100 15.18 -7.88 1.00
CA ILE A 100 15.55 -7.28 2.30
C ILE A 100 15.41 -8.28 3.45
N PHE A 101 14.41 -9.16 3.39
CA PHE A 101 14.04 -10.10 4.44
C PHE A 101 14.11 -11.54 3.96
N ASP A 102 14.44 -12.46 4.87
CA ASP A 102 14.60 -13.89 4.56
C ASP A 102 13.27 -14.63 4.39
N ASP A 103 12.19 -14.15 5.04
CA ASP A 103 10.90 -14.85 5.08
C ASP A 103 9.72 -13.90 4.80
N VAL A 104 9.40 -13.78 3.51
CA VAL A 104 8.28 -12.97 3.01
C VAL A 104 7.31 -13.84 2.24
N VAL A 105 6.05 -13.83 2.64
CA VAL A 105 4.97 -14.56 1.98
C VAL A 105 4.05 -13.58 1.26
N LEU A 106 4.10 -13.57 -0.06
CA LEU A 106 3.18 -12.80 -0.88
C LEU A 106 1.94 -13.63 -1.22
N ILE A 107 0.79 -13.22 -0.68
CA ILE A 107 -0.50 -13.90 -0.86
C ILE A 107 -1.17 -13.38 -2.14
N ARG A 108 -0.99 -14.11 -3.25
CA ARG A 108 -1.51 -13.75 -4.60
C ARG A 108 -2.83 -14.42 -4.95
N THR A 109 -3.28 -15.37 -4.14
CA THR A 109 -4.50 -16.12 -4.45
C THR A 109 -5.75 -15.27 -4.49
N THR A 110 -6.72 -15.64 -5.32
CA THR A 110 -8.09 -15.09 -5.31
C THR A 110 -9.05 -15.94 -4.48
N SER A 111 -8.63 -17.13 -4.06
CA SER A 111 -9.39 -18.04 -3.19
C SER A 111 -9.39 -17.58 -1.73
N VAL A 112 -10.55 -17.63 -1.09
CA VAL A 112 -10.68 -17.33 0.34
C VAL A 112 -10.02 -18.41 1.18
N SER A 113 -10.23 -19.70 0.85
CA SER A 113 -9.62 -20.82 1.59
C SER A 113 -8.11 -20.77 1.55
N GLU A 114 -7.51 -20.62 0.37
CA GLU A 114 -6.05 -20.53 0.22
C GLU A 114 -5.46 -19.33 0.98
N THR A 115 -6.19 -18.22 1.05
CA THR A 115 -5.76 -17.06 1.86
C THR A 115 -5.56 -17.46 3.32
N PHE A 116 -6.50 -18.21 3.90
CA PHE A 116 -6.38 -18.68 5.29
C PHE A 116 -5.37 -19.82 5.45
N GLU A 117 -5.18 -20.65 4.43
CA GLU A 117 -4.11 -21.66 4.40
C GLU A 117 -2.72 -21.01 4.49
N HIS A 118 -2.48 -19.91 3.73
CA HIS A 118 -1.26 -19.13 3.85
C HIS A 118 -1.07 -18.54 5.26
N LEU A 119 -2.15 -18.10 5.90
CA LEU A 119 -2.14 -17.50 7.23
C LEU A 119 -2.26 -18.51 8.37
N LEU A 120 -2.32 -19.81 8.08
CA LEU A 120 -2.57 -20.85 9.09
C LEU A 120 -1.60 -20.79 10.28
N ARG A 121 -0.34 -20.47 10.02
CA ARG A 121 0.74 -20.43 11.02
C ARG A 121 1.11 -19.02 11.48
N VAL A 122 0.27 -18.02 11.16
CA VAL A 122 0.49 -16.64 11.60
C VAL A 122 0.41 -16.56 13.14
N SER A 123 1.31 -15.79 13.74
CA SER A 123 1.46 -15.64 15.19
C SER A 123 1.83 -14.22 15.58
N CYS A 124 1.99 -13.98 16.88
CA CYS A 124 2.41 -12.67 17.41
C CYS A 124 3.84 -12.25 17.03
N GLU A 125 4.66 -13.15 16.49
CA GLU A 125 5.99 -12.86 15.97
C GLU A 125 5.99 -12.35 14.53
N ASP A 126 4.82 -12.35 13.89
CA ASP A 126 4.67 -12.06 12.47
C ASP A 126 4.04 -10.69 12.20
N VAL A 127 4.27 -10.17 11.01
CA VAL A 127 3.58 -8.98 10.48
C VAL A 127 2.75 -9.36 9.27
N VAL A 128 1.51 -8.86 9.23
CA VAL A 128 0.64 -9.00 8.05
C VAL A 128 0.33 -7.62 7.50
N ILE A 129 0.73 -7.36 6.25
CA ILE A 129 0.44 -6.14 5.53
C ILE A 129 -0.75 -6.37 4.61
N GLY A 130 -1.82 -5.61 4.83
CA GLY A 130 -2.99 -5.60 3.95
C GLY A 130 -3.14 -4.28 3.22
N ILE A 131 -3.27 -4.34 1.90
CA ILE A 131 -3.42 -3.17 1.04
C ILE A 131 -4.80 -3.20 0.40
N SER A 132 -5.62 -2.19 0.66
CA SER A 132 -6.94 -2.05 0.03
C SER A 132 -7.44 -0.62 0.09
N PHE A 133 -8.09 -0.18 -0.99
CA PHE A 133 -8.64 1.16 -1.17
C PHE A 133 -10.15 1.10 -1.43
N PRO A 134 -10.88 2.21 -1.55
CA PRO A 134 -12.33 2.24 -1.68
C PRO A 134 -12.91 1.20 -2.63
N ARG A 135 -14.05 0.61 -2.22
CA ARG A 135 -14.58 -0.71 -2.52
C ARG A 135 -13.67 -1.82 -1.96
N TYR A 136 -13.30 -1.60 -0.70
CA TYR A 136 -12.40 -2.46 0.05
C TYR A 136 -12.70 -3.95 -0.13
N SER A 137 -11.64 -4.74 -0.28
CA SER A 137 -11.74 -6.19 -0.42
C SER A 137 -12.16 -6.83 0.90
N SER A 138 -13.33 -7.47 0.94
CA SER A 138 -13.79 -8.22 2.12
C SER A 138 -12.81 -9.31 2.52
N ARG A 139 -12.17 -9.95 1.53
CA ARG A 139 -11.13 -10.97 1.76
C ARG A 139 -9.93 -10.37 2.50
N THR A 140 -9.44 -9.20 2.08
CA THR A 140 -8.33 -8.52 2.77
C THR A 140 -8.73 -8.17 4.20
N VAL A 141 -9.91 -7.59 4.41
CA VAL A 141 -10.41 -7.25 5.76
C VAL A 141 -10.50 -8.49 6.66
N GLN A 142 -11.06 -9.60 6.15
CA GLN A 142 -11.18 -10.84 6.92
C GLN A 142 -9.82 -11.46 7.26
N ALA A 143 -8.88 -11.43 6.33
CA ALA A 143 -7.51 -11.91 6.54
C ALA A 143 -6.77 -11.10 7.62
N LEU A 144 -6.90 -9.77 7.60
CA LEU A 144 -6.31 -8.90 8.62
C LEU A 144 -6.94 -9.15 10.00
N ARG A 145 -8.27 -9.32 10.06
CA ARG A 145 -8.95 -9.68 11.31
C ARG A 145 -8.44 -11.00 11.86
N PHE A 146 -8.36 -12.02 11.02
CA PHE A 146 -7.81 -13.32 11.40
C PHE A 146 -6.38 -13.24 11.94
N ALA A 147 -5.52 -12.47 11.28
CA ALA A 147 -4.14 -12.26 11.71
C ALA A 147 -4.07 -11.56 13.08
N ARG A 148 -4.88 -10.50 13.27
CA ARG A 148 -5.00 -9.80 14.55
C ARG A 148 -5.47 -10.72 15.69
N ASP A 149 -6.50 -11.55 15.43
CA ASP A 149 -7.04 -12.49 16.43
C ASP A 149 -6.00 -13.53 16.87
N ARG A 150 -4.96 -13.75 16.03
CA ARG A 150 -3.79 -14.57 16.33
C ARG A 150 -2.63 -13.82 16.97
N GLY A 151 -2.81 -12.55 17.26
CA GLY A 151 -1.83 -11.70 17.92
C GLY A 151 -0.78 -11.09 16.99
N ALA A 152 -0.85 -11.31 15.67
CA ALA A 152 0.09 -10.74 14.72
C ALA A 152 0.00 -9.21 14.68
N ASN A 153 1.12 -8.56 14.37
CA ASN A 153 1.11 -7.14 14.04
C ASN A 153 0.48 -6.93 12.67
N VAL A 154 -0.55 -6.09 12.60
CA VAL A 154 -1.27 -5.81 11.36
C VAL A 154 -0.94 -4.39 10.90
N VAL A 155 -0.35 -4.28 9.71
CA VAL A 155 -0.10 -3.01 9.03
C VAL A 155 -1.11 -2.86 7.89
N ALA A 156 -1.98 -1.86 7.98
CA ALA A 156 -2.92 -1.55 6.91
C ALA A 156 -2.39 -0.40 6.04
N ILE A 157 -2.42 -0.55 4.72
CA ILE A 157 -2.18 0.54 3.77
C ILE A 157 -3.52 0.81 3.08
N THR A 158 -4.08 1.99 3.32
CA THR A 158 -5.44 2.35 2.90
C THR A 158 -5.56 3.87 2.72
N ASP A 159 -6.77 4.39 2.44
CA ASP A 159 -6.99 5.79 2.09
C ASP A 159 -7.44 6.69 3.23
N SER A 160 -8.13 6.14 4.22
CA SER A 160 -8.75 6.94 5.28
C SER A 160 -8.84 6.21 6.62
N GLU A 161 -9.03 6.96 7.70
CA GLU A 161 -9.26 6.41 9.04
C GLU A 161 -10.59 5.66 9.17
N THR A 162 -11.54 5.92 8.27
CA THR A 162 -12.84 5.23 8.22
C THR A 162 -12.82 3.94 7.41
N SER A 163 -11.67 3.56 6.87
CA SER A 163 -11.49 2.30 6.16
C SER A 163 -11.71 1.11 7.10
N PRO A 164 -12.39 0.04 6.66
CA PRO A 164 -12.57 -1.17 7.48
C PRO A 164 -11.25 -1.89 7.82
N LEU A 165 -10.15 -1.55 7.14
CA LEU A 165 -8.84 -2.10 7.46
C LEU A 165 -8.27 -1.50 8.75
N THR A 166 -8.57 -0.23 9.05
CA THR A 166 -8.05 0.46 10.23
C THR A 166 -8.57 -0.11 11.53
N GLU A 167 -9.79 -0.64 11.53
CA GLU A 167 -10.39 -1.28 12.73
C GLU A 167 -9.56 -2.48 13.23
N THR A 168 -8.85 -3.15 12.34
CA THR A 168 -8.05 -4.34 12.66
C THR A 168 -6.56 -4.06 12.72
N ALA A 169 -6.11 -2.92 12.24
CA ALA A 169 -4.70 -2.57 12.14
C ALA A 169 -4.07 -2.22 13.49
N THR A 170 -2.86 -2.72 13.73
CA THR A 170 -1.96 -2.22 14.77
C THR A 170 -1.43 -0.85 14.37
N VAL A 171 -1.16 -0.69 13.08
CA VAL A 171 -0.73 0.57 12.45
C VAL A 171 -1.44 0.73 11.11
N ALA A 172 -2.06 1.88 10.89
CA ALA A 172 -2.60 2.26 9.59
C ALA A 172 -1.72 3.33 8.94
N LEU A 173 -1.32 3.07 7.69
CA LEU A 173 -0.61 4.01 6.83
C LEU A 173 -1.58 4.50 5.77
N LEU A 174 -1.89 5.80 5.81
CA LEU A 174 -2.91 6.39 4.97
C LEU A 174 -2.30 7.06 3.75
N ALA A 175 -2.83 6.75 2.57
CA ALA A 175 -2.43 7.37 1.31
C ALA A 175 -3.64 7.74 0.46
N LYS A 176 -3.66 8.93 -0.10
CA LYS A 176 -4.77 9.38 -0.95
C LYS A 176 -4.85 8.57 -2.23
N SER A 177 -6.02 7.98 -2.48
CA SER A 177 -6.29 7.12 -3.63
C SER A 177 -7.58 7.52 -4.36
N ASP A 178 -7.82 8.83 -4.45
CA ASP A 178 -8.99 9.35 -5.17
C ASP A 178 -8.91 9.03 -6.66
N MET A 179 -10.05 8.68 -7.21
CA MET A 179 -10.17 8.39 -8.64
C MET A 179 -10.08 9.65 -9.48
N ALA A 180 -9.29 9.59 -10.54
CA ALA A 180 -9.35 10.59 -11.61
C ALA A 180 -10.53 10.31 -12.56
N SER A 181 -10.88 9.04 -12.78
CA SER A 181 -12.00 8.57 -13.62
C SER A 181 -12.51 7.23 -13.06
N PHE A 182 -12.56 6.18 -13.87
CA PHE A 182 -12.83 4.80 -13.43
C PHE A 182 -11.59 4.11 -12.82
N VAL A 183 -10.42 4.76 -12.94
CA VAL A 183 -9.14 4.25 -12.47
C VAL A 183 -8.83 4.82 -11.09
N ASP A 184 -8.52 3.95 -10.13
CA ASP A 184 -7.98 4.37 -8.83
C ASP A 184 -6.54 4.86 -9.03
N SER A 185 -6.21 6.06 -8.57
CA SER A 185 -4.83 6.51 -8.57
C SER A 185 -4.05 5.77 -7.47
N LEU A 186 -3.04 5.04 -7.87
CA LEU A 186 -2.15 4.32 -6.96
C LEU A 186 -0.80 5.03 -6.74
N VAL A 187 -0.65 6.25 -7.24
CA VAL A 187 0.64 6.98 -7.22
C VAL A 187 1.06 7.33 -5.80
N ALA A 188 0.18 7.91 -5.00
CA ALA A 188 0.50 8.25 -3.62
C ALA A 188 0.64 7.00 -2.72
N PRO A 189 -0.22 5.96 -2.82
CA PRO A 189 0.04 4.66 -2.21
C PRO A 189 1.40 4.07 -2.58
N LEU A 190 1.80 4.08 -3.84
CA LEU A 190 3.09 3.59 -4.30
C LEU A 190 4.25 4.41 -3.72
N SER A 191 4.10 5.75 -3.66
CA SER A 191 5.11 6.63 -3.04
C SER A 191 5.29 6.35 -1.56
N LEU A 192 4.20 6.07 -0.83
CA LEU A 192 4.26 5.67 0.58
C LEU A 192 4.95 4.31 0.76
N ILE A 193 4.65 3.34 -0.11
CA ILE A 193 5.31 2.03 -0.15
C ILE A 193 6.80 2.18 -0.45
N ASN A 194 7.19 3.01 -1.41
CA ASN A 194 8.60 3.33 -1.68
C ASN A 194 9.30 3.87 -0.43
N ALA A 195 8.66 4.80 0.28
CA ALA A 195 9.21 5.34 1.51
C ALA A 195 9.41 4.24 2.58
N LEU A 196 8.46 3.30 2.69
CA LEU A 196 8.54 2.16 3.62
C LEU A 196 9.71 1.23 3.25
N ILE A 197 9.84 0.86 1.98
CA ILE A 197 10.95 0.03 1.48
C ILE A 197 12.30 0.69 1.77
N VAL A 198 12.44 1.98 1.46
CA VAL A 198 13.68 2.72 1.69
C VAL A 198 13.98 2.82 3.19
N ALA A 199 12.99 3.09 4.03
CA ALA A 199 13.18 3.19 5.48
C ALA A 199 13.68 1.87 6.09
N VAL A 200 13.07 0.75 5.70
CA VAL A 200 13.49 -0.60 6.15
C VAL A 200 14.86 -0.96 5.59
N GLY A 201 15.09 -0.75 4.29
CA GLY A 201 16.36 -1.06 3.64
C GLY A 201 17.53 -0.27 4.24
N ARG A 202 17.32 1.00 4.62
CA ARG A 202 18.34 1.79 5.33
C ARG A 202 18.69 1.22 6.71
N ARG A 203 17.71 0.67 7.43
CA ARG A 203 17.94 0.05 8.75
C ARG A 203 18.67 -1.29 8.62
N LYS A 204 18.45 -2.03 7.54
CA LYS A 204 19.12 -3.30 7.19
C LYS A 204 20.23 -3.11 6.15
N ASN A 205 20.89 -1.98 6.11
CA ASN A 205 21.80 -1.59 5.04
C ASN A 205 22.92 -2.62 4.76
N ALA A 206 23.49 -3.24 5.78
CA ALA A 206 24.53 -4.26 5.60
C ALA A 206 23.99 -5.53 4.94
N ASP A 207 22.81 -6.01 5.36
CA ASP A 207 22.16 -7.20 4.78
C ASP A 207 21.77 -6.94 3.33
N VAL A 208 21.21 -5.78 3.05
CA VAL A 208 20.82 -5.35 1.70
C VAL A 208 22.04 -5.27 0.78
N ALA A 209 23.13 -4.64 1.23
CA ALA A 209 24.38 -4.55 0.47
C ALA A 209 24.96 -5.94 0.13
N GLN A 210 24.92 -6.86 1.09
CA GLN A 210 25.36 -8.24 0.89
C GLN A 210 24.48 -8.98 -0.14
N THR A 211 23.16 -8.83 -0.05
CA THR A 211 22.20 -9.40 -1.00
C THR A 211 22.46 -8.90 -2.42
N PHE A 212 22.56 -7.59 -2.60
CA PHE A 212 22.83 -7.02 -3.93
C PHE A 212 24.22 -7.40 -4.47
N SER A 213 25.26 -7.45 -3.63
CA SER A 213 26.58 -7.92 -4.05
C SER A 213 26.55 -9.36 -4.58
N THR A 214 25.70 -10.21 -3.96
CA THR A 214 25.53 -11.59 -4.42
C THR A 214 24.74 -11.64 -5.72
N LEU A 215 23.67 -10.86 -5.83
CA LEU A 215 22.84 -10.78 -7.03
C LEU A 215 23.61 -10.25 -8.24
N GLU A 216 24.44 -9.21 -8.08
CA GLU A 216 25.30 -8.69 -9.16
C GLU A 216 26.19 -9.77 -9.78
N LYS A 217 26.78 -10.63 -8.94
CA LYS A 217 27.59 -11.77 -9.42
C LYS A 217 26.75 -12.77 -10.21
N ILE A 218 25.53 -13.06 -9.73
CA ILE A 218 24.61 -13.97 -10.42
C ILE A 218 24.15 -13.35 -11.74
N TRP A 219 23.73 -12.09 -11.73
CA TRP A 219 23.27 -11.38 -12.93
C TRP A 219 24.35 -11.29 -14.00
N SER A 220 25.59 -11.01 -13.61
CA SER A 220 26.72 -11.02 -14.53
C SER A 220 26.98 -12.41 -15.08
N ALA A 221 26.96 -13.46 -14.23
CA ALA A 221 27.23 -14.83 -14.66
C ALA A 221 26.15 -15.38 -15.61
N TYR A 222 24.92 -14.96 -15.48
CA TYR A 222 23.78 -15.43 -16.28
C TYR A 222 23.30 -14.46 -17.36
N GLY A 223 23.97 -13.31 -17.53
CA GLY A 223 23.64 -12.31 -18.55
C GLY A 223 22.22 -11.74 -18.39
N VAL A 224 21.82 -11.44 -17.15
CA VAL A 224 20.46 -10.95 -16.84
C VAL A 224 20.23 -9.55 -17.39
N TYR A 225 21.26 -8.71 -17.47
CA TYR A 225 21.21 -7.37 -18.06
C TYR A 225 22.05 -7.33 -19.34
N GLU A 226 21.57 -6.58 -20.33
CA GLU A 226 22.40 -6.28 -21.50
C GLU A 226 23.62 -5.47 -21.08
N GLN A 227 24.81 -5.93 -21.51
CA GLN A 227 26.03 -5.15 -21.32
C GLN A 227 26.00 -4.02 -22.36
N VAL A 228 25.89 -2.77 -21.90
CA VAL A 228 26.13 -1.64 -22.77
C VAL A 228 27.64 -1.64 -23.07
N GLU A 229 28.02 -2.01 -24.28
CA GLU A 229 29.40 -1.82 -24.75
C GLU A 229 29.70 -0.32 -24.66
N GLU A 230 30.63 0.07 -23.79
CA GLU A 230 31.20 1.40 -23.83
C GLU A 230 31.97 1.51 -25.13
N GLU A 231 31.41 2.20 -26.14
CA GLU A 231 32.16 2.61 -27.32
C GLU A 231 33.31 3.50 -26.86
N ASN A 232 34.53 2.96 -26.98
CA ASN A 232 35.80 3.70 -26.80
C ASN A 232 36.04 4.68 -27.93
#